data_ebddc2c16291f84a1c4d9d373e9c34f4
#
_entry.id   ebddc2c16291f84a1c4d9d373e9c34f4
#
_cell.length_a   1.000
_cell.length_b   1.000
_cell.length_c   1.000
_cell.angle_alpha   90.00
_cell.angle_beta   90.00
_cell.angle_gamma   90.00
#
_symmetry.space_group_name_H-M   'P 1'
#
loop_
_entity.id
_entity.type
_entity.pdbx_description
1 polymer ?
#
loop_
_entity_poly.entity_id
_entity_poly.type
_entity_poly.pdbx_seq_one_letter_code
_entity_poly.pdbx_strand_id
1 'polypeptide(L)'
;MVLLNISHPHSMTLSDRQYFAKNISTWQEMFPAIYHGHFAYVDMQNLAVNTGDVKMVNINIVRNPFERMISYYYFLRYGDNFRKNKVRSRMSDKNTTFDECVKKGLPDCQLKKLWYQVLK
;
A
#
# COMPACT_ATOMS: atom_id res chain seq x y z
N MET A 1 -7.85 -11.74 -16.65
CA MET A 1 -7.16 -11.11 -15.50
C MET A 1 -5.97 -11.99 -15.17
N VAL A 2 -4.76 -11.48 -15.31
CA VAL A 2 -3.54 -12.24 -14.95
C VAL A 2 -3.13 -11.85 -13.53
N LEU A 3 -2.96 -12.83 -12.66
CA LEU A 3 -2.52 -12.63 -11.29
C LEU A 3 -1.01 -12.88 -11.22
N LEU A 4 -0.24 -11.85 -10.93
CA LEU A 4 1.17 -12.01 -10.57
C LEU A 4 1.26 -12.40 -9.10
N ASN A 5 1.80 -13.58 -8.85
CA ASN A 5 2.02 -14.06 -7.49
C ASN A 5 3.32 -13.44 -6.93
N ILE A 6 3.16 -12.36 -6.17
CA ILE A 6 4.25 -11.71 -5.46
C ILE A 6 4.02 -11.94 -3.96
N SER A 7 4.92 -12.66 -3.32
CA SER A 7 4.76 -13.08 -1.92
C SER A 7 4.68 -11.90 -0.94
N HIS A 8 5.45 -10.84 -1.20
CA HIS A 8 5.52 -9.67 -0.33
C HIS A 8 5.46 -8.37 -1.14
N PRO A 9 4.28 -7.98 -1.67
CA PRO A 9 4.18 -6.84 -2.57
C PRO A 9 4.61 -5.50 -1.95
N HIS A 10 4.54 -5.36 -0.62
CA HIS A 10 4.97 -4.15 0.08
C HIS A 10 6.48 -4.09 0.38
N SER A 11 7.19 -5.21 0.25
CA SER A 11 8.63 -5.31 0.53
C SER A 11 9.33 -6.17 -0.52
N MET A 12 9.11 -5.81 -1.78
CA MET A 12 9.68 -6.55 -2.91
C MET A 12 11.20 -6.56 -2.87
N THR A 13 11.78 -7.75 -2.97
CA THR A 13 13.21 -7.93 -3.18
C THR A 13 13.62 -7.43 -4.57
N LEU A 14 14.92 -7.31 -4.84
CA LEU A 14 15.38 -6.95 -6.18
C LEU A 14 14.91 -7.97 -7.22
N SER A 15 14.99 -9.26 -6.90
CA SER A 15 14.52 -10.33 -7.79
C SER A 15 13.02 -10.26 -8.06
N ASP A 16 12.20 -9.94 -7.04
CA ASP A 16 10.76 -9.75 -7.22
C ASP A 16 10.45 -8.58 -8.15
N ARG A 17 11.20 -7.48 -7.99
CA ARG A 17 11.04 -6.29 -8.86
C ARG A 17 11.43 -6.58 -10.30
N GLN A 18 12.54 -7.31 -10.50
CA GLN A 18 12.98 -7.73 -11.84
C GLN A 18 11.98 -8.68 -12.48
N TYR A 19 11.47 -9.66 -11.72
CA TYR A 19 10.43 -10.57 -12.17
C TYR A 19 9.16 -9.82 -12.57
N PHE A 20 8.71 -8.89 -11.75
CA PHE A 20 7.55 -8.04 -12.02
C PHE A 20 7.75 -7.20 -13.30
N ALA A 21 8.88 -6.51 -13.40
CA ALA A 21 9.22 -5.69 -14.54
C ALA A 21 9.26 -6.49 -15.83
N LYS A 22 9.92 -7.65 -15.81
CA LYS A 22 10.01 -8.55 -16.96
C LYS A 22 8.64 -9.02 -17.41
N ASN A 23 7.81 -9.48 -16.48
CA ASN A 23 6.48 -9.98 -16.84
C ASN A 23 5.60 -8.90 -17.47
N ILE A 24 5.60 -7.68 -16.89
CA ILE A 24 4.81 -6.59 -17.45
C ILE A 24 5.31 -6.18 -18.82
N SER A 25 6.62 -6.07 -19.02
CA SER A 25 7.19 -5.62 -20.31
C SER A 25 7.01 -6.63 -21.44
N THR A 26 6.83 -7.90 -21.14
CA THR A 26 6.65 -8.95 -22.14
C THR A 26 5.18 -9.22 -22.52
N TRP A 27 4.22 -8.57 -21.88
CA TRP A 27 2.79 -8.75 -22.18
C TRP A 27 2.31 -7.97 -23.39
N GLN A 28 2.95 -8.15 -24.52
CA GLN A 28 2.63 -7.41 -25.75
C GLN A 28 1.16 -7.52 -26.18
N GLU A 29 0.55 -8.67 -25.96
CA GLU A 29 -0.87 -8.91 -26.29
C GLU A 29 -1.84 -8.11 -25.42
N MET A 30 -1.36 -7.57 -24.31
CA MET A 30 -2.17 -6.85 -23.32
C MET A 30 -2.01 -5.33 -23.40
N PHE A 31 -1.23 -4.80 -24.33
CA PHE A 31 -1.03 -3.36 -24.45
C PHE A 31 -2.19 -2.68 -25.22
N PRO A 32 -2.59 -1.48 -24.75
CA PRO A 32 -2.18 -0.79 -23.54
C PRO A 32 -2.73 -1.46 -22.29
N ALA A 33 -1.88 -1.65 -21.26
CA ALA A 33 -2.24 -2.34 -20.03
C ALA A 33 -2.15 -1.42 -18.82
N ILE A 34 -3.03 -1.63 -17.85
CA ILE A 34 -3.00 -0.98 -16.53
C ILE A 34 -2.79 -2.06 -15.48
N TYR A 35 -1.72 -1.95 -14.72
CA TYR A 35 -1.50 -2.77 -13.54
C TYR A 35 -1.88 -1.99 -12.29
N HIS A 36 -2.87 -2.48 -11.57
CA HIS A 36 -3.36 -1.88 -10.33
C HIS A 36 -3.12 -2.82 -9.15
N GLY A 37 -2.54 -2.30 -8.07
CA GLY A 37 -2.30 -3.09 -6.86
C GLY A 37 -1.70 -2.28 -5.72
N HIS A 38 -1.63 -2.92 -4.56
CA HIS A 38 -0.92 -2.40 -3.39
C HIS A 38 0.48 -3.00 -3.34
N PHE A 39 1.45 -2.35 -3.96
CA PHE A 39 2.83 -2.82 -4.00
C PHE A 39 3.81 -1.65 -3.84
N ALA A 40 5.06 -1.99 -3.48
CA ALA A 40 6.12 -1.01 -3.37
C ALA A 40 6.42 -0.38 -4.73
N TYR A 41 6.88 0.86 -4.72
CA TYR A 41 7.36 1.52 -5.94
C TYR A 41 8.44 0.69 -6.62
N VAL A 42 8.28 0.49 -7.92
CA VAL A 42 9.23 -0.24 -8.76
C VAL A 42 9.80 0.73 -9.78
N ASP A 43 11.08 1.04 -9.64
CA ASP A 43 11.81 1.84 -10.61
C ASP A 43 12.20 0.98 -11.82
N MET A 44 11.34 1.00 -12.81
CA MET A 44 11.50 0.15 -14.01
C MET A 44 12.73 0.52 -14.85
N GLN A 45 13.16 1.78 -14.79
CA GLN A 45 14.31 2.26 -15.56
C GLN A 45 15.64 1.73 -15.04
N ASN A 46 15.74 1.57 -13.71
CA ASN A 46 16.97 1.16 -13.04
C ASN A 46 17.08 -0.35 -12.78
N LEU A 47 16.10 -1.14 -13.24
CA LEU A 47 16.09 -2.59 -12.96
C LEU A 47 16.95 -3.43 -13.90
N ALA A 48 17.71 -2.85 -14.80
CA ALA A 48 18.53 -3.58 -15.80
C ALA A 48 17.73 -4.68 -16.57
N VAL A 49 16.43 -4.50 -16.68
CA VAL A 49 15.55 -5.38 -17.46
C VAL A 49 15.35 -4.72 -18.83
N ASN A 50 15.62 -5.47 -19.88
CA ASN A 50 15.32 -4.99 -21.23
C ASN A 50 13.79 -4.95 -21.39
N THR A 51 13.22 -3.76 -21.27
CA THR A 51 11.77 -3.53 -21.45
C THR A 51 11.42 -3.25 -22.92
N GLY A 52 12.39 -3.27 -23.82
CA GLY A 52 12.19 -2.87 -25.22
C GLY A 52 11.69 -1.44 -25.31
N ASP A 53 10.81 -1.18 -26.27
CA ASP A 53 10.20 0.15 -26.49
C ASP A 53 8.99 0.44 -25.58
N VAL A 54 8.76 -0.37 -24.55
CA VAL A 54 7.59 -0.23 -23.68
C VAL A 54 7.78 0.96 -22.75
N LYS A 55 6.99 2.00 -22.97
CA LYS A 55 6.92 3.17 -22.08
C LYS A 55 6.03 2.87 -20.88
N MET A 56 6.64 2.84 -19.70
CA MET A 56 5.90 2.65 -18.45
C MET A 56 5.67 3.98 -17.74
N VAL A 57 4.45 4.17 -17.25
CA VAL A 57 4.06 5.35 -16.49
C VAL A 57 3.59 4.88 -15.11
N ASN A 58 4.27 5.37 -14.05
CA ASN A 58 3.87 5.11 -12.68
C ASN A 58 2.92 6.22 -12.23
N ILE A 59 1.73 5.82 -11.79
CA ILE A 59 0.73 6.73 -11.21
C ILE A 59 0.52 6.35 -9.76
N ASN A 60 0.63 7.32 -8.85
CA ASN A 60 0.35 7.11 -7.44
C ASN A 60 -0.55 8.23 -6.90
N ILE A 61 -1.43 7.86 -5.97
CA ILE A 61 -2.28 8.81 -5.26
C ILE A 61 -1.76 8.92 -3.84
N VAL A 62 -1.26 10.08 -3.50
CA VAL A 62 -0.77 10.39 -2.15
C VAL A 62 -1.74 11.30 -1.42
N ARG A 63 -1.89 11.06 -0.13
CA ARG A 63 -2.69 11.87 0.77
C ARG A 63 -1.80 12.56 1.78
N ASN A 64 -2.26 13.69 2.33
CA ASN A 64 -1.59 14.32 3.46
C ASN A 64 -1.33 13.29 4.56
N PRO A 65 -0.08 13.11 5.03
CA PRO A 65 0.27 12.06 5.99
C PRO A 65 -0.51 12.15 7.30
N PHE A 66 -0.77 13.36 7.78
CA PHE A 66 -1.53 13.57 9.01
C PHE A 66 -3.00 13.15 8.85
N GLU A 67 -3.65 13.56 7.77
CA GLU A 67 -5.02 13.14 7.46
C GLU A 67 -5.11 11.63 7.24
N ARG A 68 -4.09 11.04 6.60
CA ARG A 68 -4.00 9.59 6.43
C ARG A 68 -3.92 8.89 7.78
N MET A 69 -3.15 9.44 8.72
CA MET A 69 -3.01 8.91 10.07
C MET A 69 -4.33 8.91 10.83
N ILE A 70 -5.05 10.04 10.82
CA ILE A 70 -6.37 10.16 11.46
C ILE A 70 -7.35 9.18 10.82
N SER A 71 -7.38 9.14 9.50
CA SER A 71 -8.25 8.22 8.75
C SER A 71 -7.94 6.76 9.11
N TYR A 72 -6.67 6.40 9.22
CA TYR A 72 -6.25 5.05 9.59
C TYR A 72 -6.64 4.71 11.04
N TYR A 73 -6.52 5.67 11.96
CA TYR A 73 -6.96 5.51 13.34
C TYR A 73 -8.44 5.11 13.43
N TYR A 74 -9.30 5.83 12.71
CA TYR A 74 -10.73 5.53 12.68
C TYR A 74 -11.05 4.28 11.88
N PHE A 75 -10.33 4.03 10.78
CA PHE A 75 -10.46 2.79 10.02
C PHE A 75 -10.19 1.54 10.86
N LEU A 76 -9.19 1.58 11.73
CA LEU A 76 -8.92 0.47 12.65
C LEU A 76 -10.06 0.27 13.66
N ARG A 77 -10.81 1.30 14.01
CA ARG A 77 -11.90 1.25 15.00
C ARG A 77 -13.24 0.86 14.41
N TYR A 78 -13.57 1.45 13.29
CA TYR A 78 -14.90 1.31 12.68
C TYR A 78 -14.88 0.46 11.42
N GLY A 79 -13.72 0.23 10.84
CA GLY A 79 -13.59 -0.52 9.59
C GLY A 79 -13.95 0.31 8.36
N ASP A 80 -14.36 -0.39 7.34
CA ASP A 80 -14.86 0.18 6.09
C ASP A 80 -16.19 -0.47 5.69
N ASN A 81 -16.89 0.16 4.76
CA ASN A 81 -18.16 -0.36 4.26
C ASN A 81 -17.99 -1.60 3.37
N PHE A 82 -16.78 -1.91 2.92
CA PHE A 82 -16.49 -3.06 2.08
C PHE A 82 -16.46 -4.38 2.85
N ARG A 83 -16.06 -4.32 4.13
CA ARG A 83 -15.85 -5.50 4.97
C ARG A 83 -16.62 -5.37 6.29
N LYS A 84 -17.93 -5.17 6.19
CA LYS A 84 -18.81 -4.91 7.33
C LYS A 84 -18.73 -5.96 8.45
N ASN A 85 -18.39 -7.19 8.13
CA ASN A 85 -18.36 -8.31 9.07
C ASN A 85 -16.97 -8.62 9.64
N LYS A 86 -15.94 -7.85 9.30
CA LYS A 86 -14.60 -8.08 9.83
C LYS A 86 -14.47 -7.47 11.22
N VAL A 87 -14.60 -8.30 12.26
CA VAL A 87 -14.28 -7.90 13.63
C VAL A 87 -12.80 -7.51 13.70
N ARG A 88 -12.54 -6.25 14.03
CA ARG A 88 -11.17 -5.74 14.19
C ARG A 88 -10.80 -5.85 15.67
N SER A 89 -10.07 -6.91 16.01
CA SER A 89 -9.84 -7.40 17.38
C SER A 89 -8.87 -6.57 18.23
N ARG A 90 -8.36 -5.45 17.73
CA ARG A 90 -7.31 -4.70 18.46
C ARG A 90 -7.79 -3.45 19.20
N MET A 91 -9.08 -3.34 19.41
CA MET A 91 -9.64 -2.09 19.93
C MET A 91 -10.24 -2.28 21.29
N SER A 92 -9.47 -1.98 22.32
CA SER A 92 -9.94 -1.93 23.69
C SER A 92 -10.90 -0.77 23.96
N ASP A 93 -10.87 0.28 23.13
CA ASP A 93 -11.69 1.47 23.32
C ASP A 93 -12.13 2.06 21.97
N LYS A 94 -13.33 1.69 21.54
CA LYS A 94 -13.90 2.21 20.28
C LYS A 94 -14.35 3.66 20.40
N ASN A 95 -14.62 4.15 21.58
CA ASN A 95 -15.23 5.46 21.79
C ASN A 95 -14.21 6.59 21.97
N THR A 96 -12.94 6.26 22.14
CA THR A 96 -11.88 7.28 22.29
C THR A 96 -11.63 7.98 20.97
N THR A 97 -11.75 9.30 20.96
CA THR A 97 -11.40 10.11 19.80
C THR A 97 -9.89 10.13 19.57
N PHE A 98 -9.46 10.52 18.36
CA PHE A 98 -8.04 10.64 18.07
C PHE A 98 -7.34 11.66 19.00
N ASP A 99 -8.00 12.79 19.27
CA ASP A 99 -7.47 13.84 20.16
C ASP A 99 -7.32 13.37 21.59
N GLU A 100 -8.30 12.64 22.11
CA GLU A 100 -8.21 12.04 23.44
C GLU A 100 -7.12 10.99 23.52
N CYS A 101 -6.96 10.20 22.48
CA CYS A 101 -5.89 9.23 22.36
C CYS A 101 -4.51 9.90 22.45
N VAL A 102 -4.32 11.00 21.73
CA VAL A 102 -3.07 11.79 21.74
C VAL A 102 -2.85 12.39 23.13
N LYS A 103 -3.87 13.01 23.73
CA LYS A 103 -3.79 13.60 25.08
C LYS A 103 -3.43 12.56 26.15
N LYS A 104 -3.97 11.36 26.03
CA LYS A 104 -3.68 10.22 26.92
C LYS A 104 -2.36 9.52 26.63
N GLY A 105 -1.67 9.87 25.54
CA GLY A 105 -0.41 9.24 25.11
C GLY A 105 -0.56 7.75 24.76
N LEU A 106 -1.74 7.33 24.28
CA LEU A 106 -1.99 5.93 23.98
C LEU A 106 -1.19 5.46 22.76
N PRO A 107 -0.80 4.17 22.72
CA PRO A 107 0.08 3.65 21.67
C PRO A 107 -0.54 3.68 20.26
N ASP A 108 -1.88 3.73 20.18
CA ASP A 108 -2.60 3.66 18.90
C ASP A 108 -2.52 4.95 18.07
N CYS A 109 -2.19 6.07 18.71
CA CYS A 109 -2.06 7.39 18.07
C CYS A 109 -0.62 7.94 18.10
N GLN A 110 0.36 7.12 18.49
CA GLN A 110 1.76 7.54 18.49
C GLN A 110 2.32 7.54 17.06
N LEU A 111 2.97 8.65 16.69
CA LEU A 111 3.60 8.86 15.39
C LEU A 111 4.52 7.71 14.95
N LYS A 112 5.32 7.14 15.86
CA LYS A 112 6.25 6.05 15.54
C LYS A 112 5.57 4.80 14.96
N LYS A 113 4.39 4.42 15.45
CA LYS A 113 3.65 3.27 14.90
C LYS A 113 2.96 3.58 13.58
N LEU A 114 2.55 4.82 13.40
CA LEU A 114 1.80 5.25 12.23
C LEU A 114 2.71 5.53 11.03
N TRP A 115 3.91 6.07 11.23
CA TRP A 115 4.92 6.24 10.17
C TRP A 115 5.31 4.91 9.52
N TYR A 116 5.47 3.87 10.30
CA TYR A 116 5.82 2.54 9.76
C TYR A 116 4.74 1.94 8.85
N GLN A 117 3.49 2.39 9.00
CA GLN A 117 2.37 1.92 8.18
C GLN A 117 2.01 2.89 7.04
N VAL A 118 2.45 4.13 7.12
CA VAL A 118 2.28 5.13 6.06
C VAL A 118 3.31 4.94 4.95
N LEU A 119 4.48 4.38 5.29
CA LEU A 119 5.58 4.10 4.34
C LEU A 119 5.52 2.70 3.73
N LYS A 120 4.57 1.86 4.14
CA LYS A 120 4.22 0.60 3.49
C LYS A 120 3.08 0.81 2.49
#